data_0783729833a3d888d7d3fbf9854b4982
#
_entry.id   0783729833a3d888d7d3fbf9854b4982
#
_cell.length_a   1.000
_cell.length_b   1.000
_cell.length_c   1.000
_cell.angle_alpha   90.00
_cell.angle_beta   90.00
_cell.angle_gamma   90.00
#
_symmetry.space_group_name_H-M   'P 1'
#
loop_
_entity.id
_entity.type
_entity.pdbx_description
1 polymer ?
#
loop_
_entity_poly.entity_id
_entity_poly.type
_entity_poly.pdbx_seq_one_letter_code
_entity_poly.pdbx_strand_id
1 'polypeptide(L)'
;MSAYNFSRQPKETPEVKTKNRIIKTPIPALGTEAILNELESYESRSMHGQLPIIWDRATDFSIYDCAGNKWIDFTSTIFVTNIGHSNPRLISAVKR
;
A
#
# COMPACT_ATOMS: atom_id res chain seq x y z
N MET A 1 19.50 -8.70 -0.14
CA MET A 1 18.88 -9.23 1.08
C MET A 1 18.12 -8.12 1.78
N SER A 2 16.86 -8.35 2.13
CA SER A 2 16.08 -7.36 2.87
C SER A 2 16.64 -7.20 4.28
N ALA A 3 16.86 -5.96 4.73
CA ALA A 3 17.23 -5.65 6.11
C ALA A 3 16.02 -5.78 7.07
N TYR A 4 14.81 -5.83 6.53
CA TYR A 4 13.57 -5.88 7.31
C TYR A 4 12.75 -7.10 6.93
N ASN A 5 12.27 -7.80 7.94
CA ASN A 5 11.37 -8.92 7.77
C ASN A 5 10.10 -8.64 8.57
N PHE A 6 9.08 -8.17 7.89
CA PHE A 6 7.80 -7.85 8.50
C PHE A 6 6.96 -9.11 8.68
N SER A 7 6.30 -9.22 9.84
CA SER A 7 5.36 -10.31 10.08
C SER A 7 4.19 -10.23 9.11
N ARG A 8 3.81 -11.37 8.54
CA ARG A 8 2.64 -11.52 7.67
C ARG A 8 1.40 -11.97 8.45
N GLN A 9 1.56 -12.24 9.74
CA GLN A 9 0.45 -12.66 10.59
C GLN A 9 -0.33 -11.42 11.07
N PRO A 10 -1.66 -11.36 10.86
CA PRO A 10 -2.47 -10.26 11.35
C PRO A 10 -2.36 -10.10 12.87
N LYS A 11 -2.21 -8.86 13.29
CA LYS A 11 -2.23 -8.47 14.71
C LYS A 11 -3.29 -7.41 14.92
N GLU A 12 -4.01 -7.53 16.02
CA GLU A 12 -4.96 -6.51 16.42
C GLU A 12 -4.26 -5.15 16.55
N THR A 13 -4.92 -4.14 16.03
CA THR A 13 -4.43 -2.76 16.05
C THR A 13 -5.54 -1.85 16.58
N PRO A 14 -5.19 -0.74 17.25
CA PRO A 14 -6.18 0.26 17.61
C PRO A 14 -6.90 0.79 16.37
N GLU A 15 -8.20 0.96 16.47
CA GLU A 15 -8.97 1.61 15.42
C GLU A 15 -8.56 3.07 15.28
N VAL A 16 -8.34 3.51 14.04
CA VAL A 16 -8.01 4.90 13.73
C VAL A 16 -9.02 5.41 12.70
N LYS A 17 -9.62 6.55 12.97
CA LYS A 17 -10.52 7.20 12.03
C LYS A 17 -10.27 8.70 12.05
N THR A 18 -9.48 9.17 11.12
CA THR A 18 -9.21 10.59 10.89
C THR A 18 -9.51 10.93 9.43
N LYS A 19 -9.40 12.20 9.09
CA LYS A 19 -9.57 12.65 7.69
C LYS A 19 -8.62 11.92 6.73
N ASN A 20 -7.39 11.68 7.16
CA ASN A 20 -6.32 11.19 6.28
C ASN A 20 -5.88 9.76 6.58
N ARG A 21 -6.29 9.17 7.69
CA ARG A 21 -5.92 7.80 8.08
C ARG A 21 -7.14 7.04 8.57
N ILE A 22 -7.28 5.82 8.11
CA ILE A 22 -8.32 4.90 8.57
C ILE A 22 -7.68 3.53 8.78
N ILE A 23 -7.73 3.02 10.00
CA ILE A 23 -7.35 1.65 10.34
C ILE A 23 -8.55 1.00 10.99
N LYS A 24 -9.13 0.01 10.32
CA LYS A 24 -10.36 -0.66 10.76
C LYS A 24 -10.23 -2.19 10.78
N THR A 25 -9.06 -2.72 10.47
CA THR A 25 -8.80 -4.16 10.48
C THR A 25 -7.51 -4.47 11.23
N PRO A 26 -7.27 -5.73 11.62
CA PRO A 26 -5.93 -6.17 12.00
C PRO A 26 -4.91 -5.85 10.89
N ILE A 27 -3.66 -5.68 11.24
CA ILE A 27 -2.57 -5.40 10.29
C ILE A 27 -1.49 -6.48 10.44
N PRO A 28 -1.04 -7.09 9.34
CA PRO A 28 -1.57 -7.02 7.97
C PRO A 28 -3.02 -7.48 7.86
N ALA A 29 -3.75 -6.93 6.90
CA ALA A 29 -5.14 -7.34 6.66
C ALA A 29 -5.23 -8.81 6.24
N LEU A 30 -6.35 -9.46 6.52
CA LEU A 30 -6.59 -10.85 6.10
C LEU A 30 -6.44 -10.99 4.59
N GLY A 31 -5.80 -12.07 4.15
CA GLY A 31 -5.52 -12.33 2.74
C GLY A 31 -4.20 -11.76 2.23
N THR A 32 -3.55 -10.89 2.97
CA THR A 32 -2.25 -10.30 2.59
C THR A 32 -1.16 -11.35 2.45
N GLU A 33 -1.08 -12.30 3.38
CA GLU A 33 -0.06 -13.35 3.37
C GLU A 33 -0.08 -14.17 2.09
N ALA A 34 -1.26 -14.57 1.62
CA ALA A 34 -1.40 -15.37 0.40
C ALA A 34 -0.87 -14.62 -0.82
N ILE A 35 -1.19 -13.33 -0.94
CA ILE A 35 -0.74 -12.48 -2.05
C ILE A 35 0.78 -12.28 -1.99
N LEU A 36 1.33 -12.03 -0.81
CA LEU A 36 2.78 -11.84 -0.66
C LEU A 36 3.56 -13.12 -0.96
N ASN A 37 3.02 -14.29 -0.60
CA ASN A 37 3.64 -15.57 -0.92
C ASN A 37 3.64 -15.82 -2.44
N GLU A 38 2.58 -15.44 -3.13
CA GLU A 38 2.53 -15.52 -4.59
C GLU A 38 3.52 -14.56 -5.24
N LEU A 39 3.59 -13.32 -4.76
CA LEU A 39 4.55 -12.32 -5.25
C LEU A 39 6.00 -12.79 -5.10
N GLU A 40 6.35 -13.43 -4.00
CA GLU A 40 7.71 -13.96 -3.81
C GLU A 40 8.13 -14.96 -4.88
N SER A 41 7.18 -15.65 -5.49
CA SER A 41 7.46 -16.61 -6.55
C SER A 41 7.75 -15.96 -7.91
N TYR A 42 7.29 -14.75 -8.13
CA TYR A 42 7.34 -14.07 -9.44
C TYR A 42 8.09 -12.75 -9.42
N GLU A 43 8.18 -12.10 -8.29
CA GLU A 43 8.79 -10.80 -8.12
C GLU A 43 10.30 -10.91 -7.94
N SER A 44 11.05 -9.91 -8.36
CA SER A 44 12.49 -9.88 -8.13
C SER A 44 12.81 -9.78 -6.63
N ARG A 45 13.93 -10.36 -6.22
CA ARG A 45 14.36 -10.33 -4.81
C ARG A 45 14.55 -8.93 -4.26
N SER A 46 14.87 -7.97 -5.10
CA SER A 46 15.02 -6.56 -4.71
C SER A 46 13.71 -5.93 -4.22
N MET A 47 12.59 -6.50 -4.60
CA MET A 47 11.26 -6.05 -4.18
C MET A 47 10.77 -6.73 -2.90
N HIS A 48 11.44 -7.78 -2.43
CA HIS A 48 11.07 -8.47 -1.20
C HIS A 48 11.34 -7.58 0.02
N GLY A 49 10.57 -7.78 1.08
CA GLY A 49 10.71 -7.02 2.33
C GLY A 49 9.97 -5.69 2.33
N GLN A 50 9.07 -5.48 1.39
CA GLN A 50 8.14 -4.36 1.43
C GLN A 50 7.19 -4.49 2.63
N LEU A 51 6.59 -3.36 3.03
CA LEU A 51 5.54 -3.37 4.04
C LEU A 51 4.40 -4.30 3.60
N PRO A 52 3.85 -5.11 4.52
CA PRO A 52 2.80 -6.07 4.17
C PRO A 52 1.42 -5.39 4.04
N ILE A 53 1.31 -4.52 3.07
CA ILE A 53 0.10 -3.76 2.74
C ILE A 53 -0.17 -3.96 1.25
N ILE A 54 -1.32 -4.51 0.90
CA ILE A 54 -1.68 -4.72 -0.50
C ILE A 54 -2.51 -3.53 -0.97
N TRP A 55 -1.96 -2.76 -1.87
CA TRP A 55 -2.61 -1.58 -2.42
C TRP A 55 -3.74 -1.98 -3.37
N ASP A 56 -4.87 -1.32 -3.21
CA ASP A 56 -6.01 -1.43 -4.12
C ASP A 56 -6.08 -0.21 -5.04
N ARG A 57 -6.07 0.98 -4.46
CA ARG A 57 -6.16 2.23 -5.21
C ARG A 57 -5.47 3.36 -4.48
N ALA A 58 -5.19 4.44 -5.18
CA ALA A 58 -4.59 5.62 -4.60
C ALA A 58 -5.13 6.90 -5.27
N THR A 59 -5.24 7.96 -4.50
CA THR A 59 -5.68 9.27 -4.97
C THR A 59 -4.92 10.35 -4.20
N ASP A 60 -4.29 11.26 -4.93
CA ASP A 60 -3.45 12.31 -4.37
C ASP A 60 -2.36 11.70 -3.44
N PHE A 61 -2.36 11.98 -2.16
CA PHE A 61 -1.44 11.38 -1.19
C PHE A 61 -2.05 10.22 -0.39
N SER A 62 -3.25 9.80 -0.71
CA SER A 62 -3.96 8.74 0.00
C SER A 62 -3.86 7.40 -0.73
N ILE A 63 -3.52 6.36 0.01
CA ILE A 63 -3.49 4.97 -0.47
C ILE A 63 -4.55 4.19 0.27
N TYR A 64 -5.25 3.32 -0.43
CA TYR A 64 -6.24 2.42 0.13
C TYR A 64 -5.82 0.99 -0.11
N ASP A 65 -5.82 0.17 0.94
CA ASP A 65 -5.58 -1.26 0.80
C ASP A 65 -6.87 -2.03 0.43
N CYS A 66 -6.72 -3.30 0.14
CA CYS A 66 -7.86 -4.16 -0.25
C CYS A 66 -8.89 -4.35 0.87
N ALA A 67 -8.53 -4.09 2.12
CA ALA A 67 -9.42 -4.19 3.27
C ALA A 67 -10.14 -2.87 3.61
N GLY A 68 -9.83 -1.80 2.87
CA GLY A 68 -10.43 -0.48 3.07
C GLY A 68 -9.74 0.37 4.13
N ASN A 69 -8.56 -0.01 4.60
CA ASN A 69 -7.73 0.88 5.41
C ASN A 69 -7.19 1.99 4.51
N LYS A 70 -7.00 3.16 5.08
CA LYS A 70 -6.49 4.35 4.38
C LYS A 70 -5.17 4.77 5.00
N TRP A 71 -4.19 4.96 4.15
CA TRP A 71 -2.82 5.27 4.50
C TRP A 71 -2.38 6.59 3.87
N ILE A 72 -1.38 7.23 4.45
CA ILE A 72 -0.76 8.43 3.89
C ILE A 72 0.54 8.02 3.20
N ASP A 73 0.70 8.42 1.95
CA ASP A 73 1.95 8.24 1.20
C ASP A 73 2.88 9.42 1.46
N PHE A 74 3.83 9.26 2.39
CA PHE A 74 4.81 10.28 2.71
C PHE A 74 6.03 10.29 1.79
N THR A 75 6.19 9.26 0.97
CA THR A 75 7.39 9.10 0.14
C THR A 75 7.13 9.30 -1.34
N SER A 76 5.92 9.68 -1.73
CA SER A 76 5.50 9.77 -3.14
C SER A 76 5.86 8.50 -3.92
N THR A 77 5.66 7.34 -3.32
CA THR A 77 6.00 6.02 -3.87
C THR A 77 7.45 5.99 -4.35
N ILE A 78 8.39 6.32 -3.45
CA ILE A 78 9.82 6.44 -3.73
C ILE A 78 10.06 7.49 -4.83
N PHE A 79 9.49 8.68 -4.61
CA PHE A 79 9.75 9.91 -5.37
C PHE A 79 9.19 9.94 -6.80
N VAL A 80 8.20 9.10 -7.14
CA VAL A 80 7.67 9.05 -8.50
C VAL A 80 6.27 9.66 -8.68
N THR A 81 5.51 9.87 -7.60
CA THR A 81 4.16 10.44 -7.67
C THR A 81 4.11 11.90 -7.22
N ASN A 82 5.01 12.73 -7.74
CA ASN A 82 5.22 14.12 -7.28
C ASN A 82 4.00 15.03 -7.49
N ILE A 83 3.10 14.68 -8.39
CA ILE A 83 1.86 15.44 -8.67
C ILE A 83 0.62 14.78 -8.05
N GLY A 84 0.83 13.79 -7.17
CA GLY A 84 -0.24 13.01 -6.56
C GLY A 84 -0.67 11.80 -7.40
N HIS A 85 -1.21 10.79 -6.72
CA HIS A 85 -1.76 9.61 -7.37
C HIS A 85 -3.03 9.95 -8.15
N SER A 86 -3.23 9.31 -9.28
CA SER A 86 -4.44 9.44 -10.09
C SER A 86 -4.80 10.88 -10.44
N ASN A 87 -3.81 11.71 -10.71
CA ASN A 87 -4.03 13.10 -11.06
C ASN A 87 -4.87 13.21 -12.35
N PRO A 88 -6.07 13.81 -12.31
CA PRO A 88 -6.98 13.81 -13.45
C PRO A 88 -6.44 14.57 -14.67
N ARG A 89 -5.62 15.58 -14.46
CA ARG A 89 -5.00 16.34 -15.55
C ARG A 89 -3.97 15.50 -16.29
N LEU A 90 -3.16 14.74 -15.56
CA LEU A 90 -2.20 13.82 -16.15
C LEU A 90 -2.90 12.68 -16.91
N ILE A 91 -3.92 12.07 -16.29
CA ILE A 91 -4.70 11.01 -16.92
C ILE A 91 -5.32 11.51 -18.23
N SER A 92 -5.90 12.70 -18.23
CA SER A 92 -6.47 13.32 -19.42
C SER A 92 -5.43 13.53 -20.52
N ALA A 93 -4.23 14.00 -20.16
CA ALA A 93 -3.15 14.21 -21.12
C ALA A 93 -2.67 12.90 -21.77
N VAL A 94 -2.56 11.83 -20.98
CA VAL A 94 -2.13 10.51 -21.49
C VAL A 94 -3.17 9.87 -22.41
N LYS A 95 -4.46 10.10 -22.15
CA LYS A 95 -5.55 9.54 -22.96
C LYS A 95 -5.78 10.22 -24.31
N ARG A 96 -5.14 11.32 -24.57
CA ARG A 96 -5.28 12.06 -25.86
C ARG A 96 -4.73 11.29 -27.05
#